data_652071372de6931c5f8e20f7eca17bd7
#
_entry.id   652071372de6931c5f8e20f7eca17bd7
#
_cell.length_a   1.000
_cell.length_b   1.000
_cell.length_c   1.000
_cell.angle_alpha   90.00
_cell.angle_beta   90.00
_cell.angle_gamma   90.00
#
_symmetry.space_group_name_H-M   'P 1'
#
loop_
_entity.id
_entity.type
_entity.pdbx_description
1 polymer ?
#
loop_
_entity_poly.entity_id
_entity_poly.type
_entity_poly.pdbx_seq_one_letter_code
_entity_poly.pdbx_strand_id
1 'polypeptide(L)'
;MNSEIHFAKLSAVVFDEIVALAGRSPLCDEYDCNEGVVELFLRQGAFLIVGKADLGEIWVSSLAIGAERFYLDDGKRFVNKSGEEIVSWIKKILQL
;
A
#
# COMPACT_ATOMS: atom_id res chain seq x y z
N MET A 1 14.39 20.61 -6.72
CA MET A 1 14.17 19.22 -6.30
C MET A 1 12.70 18.92 -6.22
N ASN A 2 12.32 17.86 -6.78
CA ASN A 2 10.91 17.52 -6.88
C ASN A 2 10.56 16.38 -5.94
N SER A 3 9.87 16.70 -4.86
CA SER A 3 9.47 15.72 -3.86
C SER A 3 8.47 14.69 -4.43
N GLU A 4 7.72 15.09 -5.44
CA GLU A 4 6.79 14.16 -6.10
C GLU A 4 7.52 13.08 -6.88
N ILE A 5 8.67 13.42 -7.48
CA ILE A 5 9.49 12.40 -8.15
C ILE A 5 10.04 11.41 -7.13
N HIS A 6 10.52 11.92 -5.99
CA HIS A 6 11.03 11.07 -4.93
C HIS A 6 9.94 10.14 -4.40
N PHE A 7 8.75 10.69 -4.15
CA PHE A 7 7.60 9.92 -3.73
C PHE A 7 7.25 8.83 -4.74
N ALA A 8 7.22 9.20 -6.03
CA ALA A 8 6.85 8.26 -7.09
C ALA A 8 7.79 7.06 -7.12
N LYS A 9 9.08 7.29 -6.93
CA LYS A 9 10.06 6.20 -6.92
C LYS A 9 9.86 5.28 -5.71
N LEU A 10 9.67 5.86 -4.53
CA LEU A 10 9.50 5.07 -3.32
C LEU A 10 8.19 4.31 -3.33
N SER A 11 7.11 4.95 -3.77
CA SER A 11 5.81 4.29 -3.78
C SER A 11 5.76 3.18 -4.82
N ALA A 12 6.45 3.35 -5.96
CA ALA A 12 6.51 2.29 -6.97
C ALA A 12 7.14 1.03 -6.40
N VAL A 13 8.21 1.17 -5.62
CA VAL A 13 8.85 0.02 -4.97
C VAL A 13 7.88 -0.67 -4.01
N VAL A 14 7.16 0.13 -3.22
CA VAL A 14 6.18 -0.40 -2.27
C VAL A 14 5.06 -1.14 -3.01
N PHE A 15 4.53 -0.55 -4.07
CA PHE A 15 3.45 -1.18 -4.84
C PHE A 15 3.91 -2.49 -5.47
N ASP A 16 5.12 -2.54 -5.99
CA ASP A 16 5.69 -3.78 -6.56
C ASP A 16 5.78 -4.87 -5.50
N GLU A 17 6.22 -4.50 -4.29
CA GLU A 17 6.30 -5.46 -3.19
C GLU A 17 4.91 -5.97 -2.79
N ILE A 18 3.93 -5.07 -2.72
CA ILE A 18 2.57 -5.45 -2.35
C ILE A 18 1.99 -6.43 -3.38
N VAL A 19 2.18 -6.14 -4.67
CA VAL A 19 1.68 -7.01 -5.73
C VAL A 19 2.35 -8.39 -5.66
N ALA A 20 3.65 -8.42 -5.41
CA ALA A 20 4.36 -9.69 -5.28
C ALA A 20 3.84 -10.52 -4.10
N LEU A 21 3.56 -9.85 -2.98
CA LEU A 21 3.00 -10.52 -1.81
C LEU A 21 1.59 -11.02 -2.08
N ALA A 22 0.77 -10.21 -2.75
CA ALA A 22 -0.61 -10.60 -3.08
C ALA A 22 -0.63 -11.87 -3.92
N GLY A 23 0.32 -11.99 -4.85
CA GLY A 23 0.42 -13.17 -5.71
C GLY A 23 0.75 -14.45 -4.94
N ARG A 24 1.27 -14.33 -3.71
CA ARG A 24 1.62 -15.48 -2.87
C ARG A 24 0.60 -15.77 -1.80
N SER A 25 -0.38 -14.88 -1.60
CA SER A 25 -1.34 -15.03 -0.53
C SER A 25 -2.51 -15.92 -0.93
N PRO A 26 -2.87 -16.92 -0.11
CA PRO A 26 -4.05 -17.73 -0.39
C PRO A 26 -5.35 -16.96 -0.22
N LEU A 27 -5.29 -15.76 0.39
CA LEU A 27 -6.48 -14.94 0.62
C LEU A 27 -6.76 -14.01 -0.55
N CYS A 28 -5.80 -13.83 -1.46
CA CYS A 28 -5.96 -12.89 -2.57
C CYS A 28 -6.33 -13.66 -3.83
N ASP A 29 -7.56 -13.44 -4.29
CA ASP A 29 -8.06 -14.11 -5.49
C ASP A 29 -7.55 -13.44 -6.75
N GLU A 30 -7.36 -12.12 -6.69
CA GLU A 30 -7.02 -11.35 -7.86
C GLU A 30 -6.47 -10.00 -7.41
N TYR A 31 -5.64 -9.38 -8.26
CA TYR A 31 -5.20 -8.01 -8.01
C TYR A 31 -5.13 -7.25 -9.33
N ASP A 32 -5.19 -5.92 -9.22
CA ASP A 32 -5.07 -5.04 -10.36
C ASP A 32 -4.14 -3.91 -9.97
N CYS A 33 -3.22 -3.56 -10.85
CA CYS A 33 -2.23 -2.51 -10.59
C CYS A 33 -2.22 -1.54 -11.74
N ASN A 34 -2.54 -0.29 -11.44
CA ASN A 34 -2.52 0.80 -12.39
C ASN A 34 -1.71 1.95 -11.81
N GLU A 35 -1.47 2.97 -12.58
CA GLU A 35 -0.64 4.10 -12.15
C GLU A 35 -1.08 4.62 -10.78
N GLY A 36 -0.23 4.40 -9.77
CA GLY A 36 -0.46 4.90 -8.44
C GLY A 36 -1.61 4.26 -7.68
N VAL A 37 -2.19 3.18 -8.21
CA VAL A 37 -3.32 2.51 -7.59
C VAL A 37 -3.13 1.01 -7.67
N VAL A 38 -3.28 0.32 -6.53
CA VAL A 38 -3.30 -1.13 -6.47
C VAL A 38 -4.61 -1.55 -5.83
N GLU A 39 -5.30 -2.49 -6.45
CA GLU A 39 -6.52 -3.04 -5.89
C GLU A 39 -6.33 -4.53 -5.64
N LEU A 40 -6.60 -4.97 -4.42
CA LEU A 40 -6.48 -6.39 -4.04
C LEU A 40 -7.86 -6.92 -3.77
N PHE A 41 -8.19 -8.06 -4.40
CA PHE A 41 -9.49 -8.70 -4.20
C PHE A 41 -9.29 -9.88 -3.27
N LEU A 42 -9.45 -9.61 -1.98
CA LEU A 42 -9.24 -10.60 -0.93
C LEU A 42 -10.57 -11.25 -0.58
N ARG A 43 -10.50 -12.40 0.09
CA ARG A 43 -11.73 -13.08 0.52
C ARG A 43 -12.58 -12.24 1.44
N GLN A 44 -11.94 -11.40 2.26
CA GLN A 44 -12.64 -10.52 3.18
C GLN A 44 -13.10 -9.21 2.54
N GLY A 45 -12.85 -9.03 1.24
CA GLY A 45 -13.28 -7.85 0.51
C GLY A 45 -12.15 -7.18 -0.24
N ALA A 46 -12.48 -6.17 -1.02
CA ALA A 46 -11.50 -5.45 -1.82
C ALA A 46 -10.75 -4.43 -0.96
N PHE A 47 -9.44 -4.34 -1.20
CA PHE A 47 -8.58 -3.33 -0.58
C PHE A 47 -8.04 -2.43 -1.69
N LEU A 48 -8.23 -1.13 -1.51
CA LEU A 48 -7.75 -0.14 -2.48
C LEU A 48 -6.56 0.60 -1.88
N ILE A 49 -5.46 0.61 -2.60
CA ILE A 49 -4.20 1.23 -2.16
C ILE A 49 -3.84 2.31 -3.16
N VAL A 50 -3.80 3.56 -2.71
CA VAL A 50 -3.65 4.72 -3.59
C VAL A 50 -2.50 5.59 -3.13
N GLY A 51 -1.62 5.94 -4.07
CA GLY A 51 -0.56 6.91 -3.80
C GLY A 51 -1.10 8.33 -3.94
N LYS A 52 -0.91 9.13 -2.90
CA LYS A 52 -1.30 10.54 -2.87
C LYS A 52 -0.04 11.38 -2.90
N ALA A 53 0.47 11.61 -4.11
CA ALA A 53 1.76 12.28 -4.30
C ALA A 53 1.77 13.70 -3.73
N ASP A 54 0.66 14.40 -3.84
CA ASP A 54 0.53 15.76 -3.34
C ASP A 54 0.64 15.86 -1.83
N LEU A 55 0.36 14.75 -1.13
CA LEU A 55 0.44 14.67 0.32
C LEU A 55 1.64 13.89 0.79
N GLY A 56 2.33 13.18 -0.11
CA GLY A 56 3.42 12.28 0.26
C GLY A 56 2.92 11.09 1.05
N GLU A 57 1.72 10.63 0.78
CA GLU A 57 1.08 9.55 1.55
C GLU A 57 0.60 8.43 0.64
N ILE A 58 0.46 7.25 1.24
CA ILE A 58 -0.23 6.12 0.60
C ILE A 58 -1.44 5.81 1.48
N TRP A 59 -2.60 5.74 0.87
CA TRP A 59 -3.86 5.49 1.57
C TRP A 59 -4.34 4.09 1.23
N VAL A 60 -4.75 3.35 2.27
CA VAL A 60 -5.36 2.03 2.11
C VAL A 60 -6.78 2.10 2.64
N SER A 61 -7.74 1.62 1.87
CA SER A 61 -9.14 1.61 2.30
C SER A 61 -9.81 0.31 1.94
N SER A 62 -10.75 -0.12 2.80
CA SER A 62 -11.59 -1.29 2.57
C SER A 62 -12.79 -1.20 3.49
N LEU A 63 -13.82 -1.97 3.17
CA LEU A 63 -14.98 -2.05 4.04
C LEU A 63 -14.65 -2.77 5.35
N ALA A 64 -13.65 -3.65 5.33
CA ALA A 64 -13.29 -4.45 6.50
C ALA A 64 -12.59 -3.63 7.59
N ILE A 65 -11.71 -2.68 7.18
CA ILE A 65 -10.87 -1.96 8.13
C ILE A 65 -11.08 -0.44 8.12
N GLY A 66 -11.87 0.07 7.18
CA GLY A 66 -12.00 1.51 7.00
C GLY A 66 -10.83 2.05 6.21
N ALA A 67 -10.27 3.15 6.66
CA ALA A 67 -9.17 3.82 5.96
C ALA A 67 -7.94 3.91 6.85
N GLU A 68 -6.77 3.71 6.25
CA GLU A 68 -5.50 3.83 6.94
C GLU A 68 -4.56 4.66 6.08
N ARG A 69 -3.83 5.58 6.69
CA ARG A 69 -2.89 6.45 5.98
C ARG A 69 -1.47 6.11 6.40
N PHE A 70 -0.57 6.10 5.41
CA PHE A 70 0.85 5.87 5.64
C PHE A 70 1.61 7.04 5.06
N TYR A 71 2.50 7.63 5.85
CA TYR A 71 3.29 8.78 5.44
C TYR A 71 4.77 8.46 5.47
N LEU A 72 5.54 9.22 4.70
CA LEU A 72 6.98 9.02 4.64
C LEU A 72 7.63 9.37 5.98
N ASP A 73 8.36 8.41 6.53
CA ASP A 73 9.16 8.55 7.73
C ASP A 73 10.59 8.82 7.30
N ASP A 74 11.11 9.99 7.66
CA ASP A 74 12.47 10.42 7.28
C ASP A 74 12.72 10.27 5.78
N GLY A 75 11.66 10.34 4.97
CA GLY A 75 11.77 10.23 3.52
C GLY A 75 12.15 8.87 3.00
N LYS A 76 12.02 7.81 3.80
CA LYS A 76 12.47 6.48 3.40
C LYS A 76 11.41 5.39 3.48
N ARG A 77 10.56 5.40 4.49
CA ARG A 77 9.56 4.37 4.68
C ARG A 77 8.20 4.97 4.84
N PHE A 78 7.18 4.23 4.44
CA PHE A 78 5.80 4.65 4.66
C PHE A 78 5.30 3.98 5.92
N VAL A 79 4.94 4.78 6.91
CA VAL A 79 4.47 4.29 8.21
C VAL A 79 3.14 4.95 8.58
N ASN A 80 2.31 4.22 9.34
CA ASN A 80 1.08 4.80 9.85
C ASN A 80 1.35 5.51 11.19
N LYS A 81 0.31 6.06 11.78
CA LYS A 81 0.48 6.82 13.02
C LYS A 81 0.92 5.96 14.20
N SER A 82 0.77 4.65 14.09
CA SER A 82 1.27 3.72 15.11
C SER A 82 2.71 3.29 14.87
N GLY A 83 3.33 3.79 13.79
CA GLY A 83 4.71 3.45 13.46
C GLY A 83 4.87 2.17 12.68
N GLU A 84 3.78 1.56 12.23
CA GLU A 84 3.86 0.34 11.44
C GLU A 84 4.18 0.65 9.99
N GLU A 85 5.13 -0.09 9.41
CA GLU A 85 5.52 0.09 8.02
C GLU A 85 4.50 -0.62 7.11
N ILE A 86 4.20 -0.01 5.96
CA ILE A 86 3.09 -0.42 5.11
C ILE A 86 3.19 -1.85 4.62
N VAL A 87 4.37 -2.30 4.18
CA VAL A 87 4.51 -3.65 3.64
C VAL A 87 4.30 -4.68 4.75
N SER A 88 4.85 -4.43 5.93
CA SER A 88 4.64 -5.31 7.09
C SER A 88 3.17 -5.37 7.47
N TRP A 89 2.50 -4.22 7.44
CA TRP A 89 1.08 -4.11 7.75
C TRP A 89 0.23 -4.91 6.75
N ILE A 90 0.55 -4.78 5.45
CA ILE A 90 -0.15 -5.53 4.39
C ILE A 90 0.11 -7.03 4.54
N LYS A 91 1.34 -7.43 4.91
CA LYS A 91 1.65 -8.85 5.10
C LYS A 91 0.75 -9.49 6.14
N LYS A 92 0.46 -8.78 7.22
CA LYS A 92 -0.46 -9.30 8.24
C LYS A 92 -1.84 -9.54 7.67
N ILE A 93 -2.33 -8.59 6.85
CA ILE A 93 -3.65 -8.72 6.23
C ILE A 93 -3.67 -9.91 5.28
N LEU A 94 -2.60 -10.12 4.54
CA LEU A 94 -2.47 -11.23 3.60
C LEU A 94 -2.13 -12.55 4.28
N GLN A 95 -1.86 -12.52 5.58
CA GLN A 95 -1.50 -13.68 6.39
C GLN A 95 -0.23 -14.36 5.87
N LEU A 96 0.76 -13.52 5.61
CA LEU A 96 2.08 -13.97 5.16
C LEU A 96 3.16 -13.74 6.21
#